data_622bd92d52d80c310790c8cda8921f22
#
_entry.id   622bd92d52d80c310790c8cda8921f22
#
_cell.length_a   1.000
_cell.length_b   1.000
_cell.length_c   1.000
_cell.angle_alpha   90.00
_cell.angle_beta   90.00
_cell.angle_gamma   90.00
#
_symmetry.space_group_name_H-M   'P 1'
#
loop_
_entity.id
_entity.type
_entity.pdbx_description
1 polymer ?
#
loop_
_entity_poly.entity_id
_entity_poly.type
_entity_poly.pdbx_seq_one_letter_code
_entity_poly.pdbx_strand_id
1 'polypeptide(L)'
;NRRMELNRDGTVLFVTVLQPSEYLDAMGATGVRGLRIATECGIGVTINDRDPGAYELIRKNAACQDREITVTCRNVHSLLAERRFDAVDIDPFGSPAPFIDSAVRGTGRFLMVTATDTAPLCGAHQRAGTRRYFARPANNEFHTETGLRTLLAFIVRETVKYDRGIEPLFCYAREHFVRAHFRLTHGAAAADRAVGRIGYVFVCTCCQERAEQTGLIPESRHCEACGGPMLPAGPLWLGGLQDPAVIRGMKEALPEMKLNTARHLATLLDLLGEELPTS
;
A
#
# COMPACT_ATOMS: atom_id res chain seq x y z
N ASN A 1 4.89 -18.85 -2.03
CA ASN A 1 6.18 -18.17 -1.84
C ASN A 1 6.34 -17.79 -0.35
N ARG A 2 7.33 -18.35 0.34
CA ARG A 2 7.60 -18.09 1.77
C ARG A 2 7.94 -16.61 2.03
N ARG A 3 8.64 -15.96 1.10
CA ARG A 3 9.03 -14.53 1.21
C ARG A 3 7.84 -13.58 1.34
N MET A 4 6.66 -13.96 0.82
CA MET A 4 5.42 -13.17 0.92
C MET A 4 4.53 -13.60 2.11
N GLU A 5 5.02 -14.46 3.00
CA GLU A 5 4.23 -14.94 4.14
C GLU A 5 3.91 -13.82 5.12
N LEU A 6 4.89 -12.99 5.46
CA LEU A 6 4.68 -11.80 6.30
C LEU A 6 3.64 -10.84 5.72
N ASN A 7 3.66 -10.63 4.40
CA ASN A 7 2.67 -9.78 3.71
C ASN A 7 1.26 -10.35 3.90
N ARG A 8 1.09 -11.67 3.73
CA ARG A 8 -0.23 -12.31 3.92
C ARG A 8 -0.67 -12.31 5.38
N ASP A 9 0.21 -12.67 6.30
CA ASP A 9 -0.07 -12.67 7.74
C ASP A 9 -0.44 -11.27 8.23
N GLY A 10 0.30 -10.24 7.80
CA GLY A 10 -0.01 -8.84 8.12
C GLY A 10 -1.37 -8.41 7.58
N THR A 11 -1.75 -8.87 6.38
CA THR A 11 -3.08 -8.58 5.82
C THR A 11 -4.19 -9.29 6.59
N VAL A 12 -4.00 -10.56 6.95
CA VAL A 12 -4.98 -11.30 7.77
C VAL A 12 -5.17 -10.62 9.12
N LEU A 13 -4.09 -10.26 9.80
CA LEU A 13 -4.15 -9.51 11.07
C LEU A 13 -4.85 -8.16 10.91
N PHE A 14 -4.53 -7.39 9.87
CA PHE A 14 -5.18 -6.11 9.56
C PHE A 14 -6.69 -6.28 9.34
N VAL A 15 -7.09 -7.25 8.53
CA VAL A 15 -8.51 -7.54 8.25
C VAL A 15 -9.24 -8.03 9.48
N THR A 16 -8.60 -8.81 10.36
CA THR A 16 -9.15 -9.22 11.66
C THR A 16 -9.50 -8.02 12.55
N VAL A 17 -8.66 -6.99 12.54
CA VAL A 17 -8.88 -5.79 13.37
C VAL A 17 -9.91 -4.85 12.75
N LEU A 18 -9.86 -4.63 11.43
CA LEU A 18 -10.71 -3.63 10.76
C LEU A 18 -12.10 -4.15 10.36
N GLN A 19 -12.28 -5.47 10.26
CA GLN A 19 -13.53 -6.16 9.95
C GLN A 19 -14.32 -5.49 8.80
N PRO A 20 -13.78 -5.46 7.57
CA PRO A 20 -14.56 -5.03 6.42
C PRO A 20 -15.76 -5.95 6.19
N SER A 21 -16.84 -5.42 5.63
CA SER A 21 -18.05 -6.21 5.35
C SER A 21 -17.85 -7.24 4.25
N GLU A 22 -16.95 -6.98 3.30
CA GLU A 22 -16.53 -7.89 2.24
C GLU A 22 -15.11 -7.56 1.76
N TYR A 23 -14.44 -8.56 1.19
CA TYR A 23 -13.05 -8.44 0.72
C TYR A 23 -12.89 -9.00 -0.69
N LEU A 24 -12.18 -8.26 -1.53
CA LEU A 24 -11.73 -8.70 -2.85
C LEU A 24 -10.22 -8.97 -2.85
N ASP A 25 -9.82 -10.22 -3.07
CA ASP A 25 -8.46 -10.57 -3.52
C ASP A 25 -8.44 -10.45 -5.04
N ALA A 26 -7.96 -9.31 -5.55
CA ALA A 26 -8.14 -8.93 -6.96
C ALA A 26 -7.26 -9.71 -7.93
N MET A 27 -6.17 -10.34 -7.43
CA MET A 27 -5.16 -11.07 -8.21
C MET A 27 -4.69 -12.30 -7.43
N GLY A 28 -5.62 -13.24 -7.24
CA GLY A 28 -5.52 -14.31 -6.26
C GLY A 28 -4.43 -15.36 -6.51
N ALA A 29 -4.01 -15.58 -7.76
CA ALA A 29 -3.04 -16.60 -8.16
C ALA A 29 -3.41 -18.01 -7.66
N THR A 30 -3.00 -18.42 -6.45
CA THR A 30 -3.41 -19.69 -5.81
C THR A 30 -4.61 -19.54 -4.88
N GLY A 31 -5.09 -18.32 -4.65
CA GLY A 31 -6.18 -17.99 -3.74
C GLY A 31 -5.81 -17.94 -2.26
N VAL A 32 -4.55 -18.22 -1.89
CA VAL A 32 -4.15 -18.45 -0.50
C VAL A 32 -4.46 -17.26 0.42
N ARG A 33 -4.38 -16.01 -0.04
CA ARG A 33 -4.70 -14.82 0.75
C ARG A 33 -6.21 -14.75 1.01
N GLY A 34 -7.02 -14.75 -0.05
CA GLY A 34 -8.47 -14.68 0.07
C GLY A 34 -9.06 -15.86 0.84
N LEU A 35 -8.55 -17.09 0.63
CA LEU A 35 -8.95 -18.28 1.38
C LEU A 35 -8.70 -18.11 2.88
N ARG A 36 -7.53 -17.63 3.27
CA ARG A 36 -7.18 -17.36 4.66
C ARG A 36 -8.08 -16.30 5.29
N ILE A 37 -8.35 -15.21 4.57
CA ILE A 37 -9.25 -14.15 5.06
C ILE A 37 -10.65 -14.70 5.26
N ALA A 38 -11.18 -15.51 4.35
CA ALA A 38 -12.49 -16.13 4.50
C ALA A 38 -12.55 -17.03 5.75
N THR A 39 -11.51 -17.84 5.98
CA THR A 39 -11.50 -18.82 7.08
C THR A 39 -11.09 -18.24 8.43
N GLU A 40 -10.05 -17.39 8.45
CA GLU A 40 -9.47 -16.85 9.69
C GLU A 40 -10.20 -15.59 10.18
N CYS A 41 -10.71 -14.74 9.26
CA CYS A 41 -11.43 -13.51 9.62
C CYS A 41 -12.96 -13.65 9.58
N GLY A 42 -13.49 -14.70 8.94
CA GLY A 42 -14.91 -14.99 8.91
C GLY A 42 -15.78 -14.05 8.07
N ILE A 43 -15.19 -13.32 7.14
CA ILE A 43 -15.89 -12.35 6.27
C ILE A 43 -16.15 -12.91 4.87
N GLY A 44 -17.08 -12.30 4.13
CA GLY A 44 -17.35 -12.64 2.72
C GLY A 44 -16.17 -12.27 1.83
N VAL A 45 -15.73 -13.22 0.99
CA VAL A 45 -14.55 -13.05 0.11
C VAL A 45 -14.88 -13.35 -1.34
N THR A 46 -14.46 -12.46 -2.22
CA THR A 46 -14.34 -12.71 -3.65
C THR A 46 -12.86 -12.86 -4.00
N ILE A 47 -12.49 -13.94 -4.69
CA ILE A 47 -11.13 -14.14 -5.21
C ILE A 47 -11.21 -14.10 -6.73
N ASN A 48 -10.47 -13.17 -7.32
CA ASN A 48 -10.42 -13.00 -8.76
C ASN A 48 -9.03 -13.30 -9.28
N ASP A 49 -8.94 -13.91 -10.45
CA ASP A 49 -7.75 -13.87 -11.29
C ASP A 49 -8.17 -13.86 -12.76
N ARG A 50 -7.42 -13.17 -13.60
CA ARG A 50 -7.70 -13.12 -15.03
C ARG A 50 -7.20 -14.36 -15.78
N ASP A 51 -6.26 -15.10 -15.19
CA ASP A 51 -5.70 -16.33 -15.75
C ASP A 51 -6.63 -17.51 -15.50
N PRO A 52 -7.09 -18.21 -16.56
CA PRO A 52 -7.98 -19.36 -16.38
C PRO A 52 -7.36 -20.50 -15.56
N GLY A 53 -6.04 -20.70 -15.65
CA GLY A 53 -5.35 -21.74 -14.87
C GLY A 53 -5.33 -21.40 -13.39
N ALA A 54 -5.07 -20.13 -13.03
CA ALA A 54 -5.18 -19.64 -11.67
C ALA A 54 -6.62 -19.74 -11.15
N TYR A 55 -7.61 -19.36 -11.96
CA TYR A 55 -9.03 -19.49 -11.61
C TYR A 55 -9.42 -20.94 -11.25
N GLU A 56 -9.04 -21.91 -12.08
CA GLU A 56 -9.35 -23.32 -11.80
C GLU A 56 -8.63 -23.83 -10.53
N LEU A 57 -7.41 -23.35 -10.27
CA LEU A 57 -6.69 -23.68 -9.04
C LEU A 57 -7.38 -23.07 -7.82
N ILE A 58 -7.81 -21.81 -7.89
CA ILE A 58 -8.54 -21.14 -6.82
C ILE A 58 -9.85 -21.89 -6.54
N ARG A 59 -10.60 -22.27 -7.57
CA ARG A 59 -11.86 -23.04 -7.43
C ARG A 59 -11.64 -24.36 -6.67
N LYS A 60 -10.60 -25.10 -7.05
CA LYS A 60 -10.26 -26.37 -6.37
C LYS A 60 -9.92 -26.13 -4.89
N ASN A 61 -9.12 -25.11 -4.61
CA ASN A 61 -8.74 -24.77 -3.24
C ASN A 61 -9.93 -24.25 -2.41
N ALA A 62 -10.81 -23.46 -3.01
CA ALA A 62 -12.02 -22.93 -2.37
C ALA A 62 -13.03 -24.06 -2.04
N ALA A 63 -13.16 -25.05 -2.91
CA ALA A 63 -14.06 -26.20 -2.69
C ALA A 63 -13.66 -27.06 -1.47
N CYS A 64 -12.44 -26.92 -0.98
CA CYS A 64 -11.96 -27.60 0.24
C CYS A 64 -12.22 -26.79 1.52
N GLN A 65 -12.90 -25.65 1.43
CA GLN A 65 -13.21 -24.80 2.59
C GLN A 65 -14.68 -24.94 2.99
N ASP A 66 -14.95 -24.82 4.30
CA ASP A 66 -16.31 -24.84 4.86
C ASP A 66 -17.00 -23.46 4.76
N ARG A 67 -16.50 -22.57 3.92
CA ARG A 67 -17.00 -21.19 3.74
C ARG A 67 -17.38 -20.97 2.27
N GLU A 68 -18.45 -20.23 2.06
CA GLU A 68 -18.82 -19.78 0.72
C GLU A 68 -17.85 -18.68 0.26
N ILE A 69 -17.13 -18.98 -0.84
CA ILE A 69 -16.13 -18.08 -1.43
C ILE A 69 -16.49 -17.88 -2.90
N THR A 70 -16.72 -16.65 -3.29
CA THR A 70 -16.97 -16.32 -4.69
C THR A 70 -15.64 -16.33 -5.46
N VAL A 71 -15.57 -17.10 -6.55
CA VAL A 71 -14.39 -17.14 -7.42
C VAL A 71 -14.74 -16.62 -8.80
N THR A 72 -13.93 -15.70 -9.33
CA THR A 72 -14.17 -15.07 -10.64
C THR A 72 -12.95 -15.15 -11.54
N CYS A 73 -13.17 -15.25 -12.87
CA CYS A 73 -12.11 -15.21 -13.88
C CYS A 73 -12.31 -13.96 -14.74
N ARG A 74 -11.90 -12.80 -14.23
CA ARG A 74 -12.24 -11.52 -14.85
C ARG A 74 -11.05 -10.57 -14.92
N ASN A 75 -11.08 -9.69 -15.92
CA ASN A 75 -10.23 -8.52 -15.90
C ASN A 75 -10.59 -7.65 -14.68
N VAL A 76 -9.60 -7.31 -13.84
CA VAL A 76 -9.83 -6.56 -12.60
C VAL A 76 -10.44 -5.17 -12.85
N HIS A 77 -10.07 -4.49 -13.94
CA HIS A 77 -10.64 -3.19 -14.30
C HIS A 77 -12.15 -3.29 -14.56
N SER A 78 -12.57 -4.31 -15.31
CA SER A 78 -14.00 -4.56 -15.58
C SER A 78 -14.74 -4.93 -14.31
N LEU A 79 -14.16 -5.79 -13.47
CA LEU A 79 -14.78 -6.21 -12.21
C LEU A 79 -15.01 -5.00 -11.28
N LEU A 80 -14.01 -4.14 -11.11
CA LEU A 80 -14.08 -2.96 -10.24
C LEU A 80 -14.90 -1.80 -10.85
N ALA A 81 -15.13 -1.81 -12.16
CA ALA A 81 -16.05 -0.87 -12.79
C ALA A 81 -17.52 -1.22 -12.57
N GLU A 82 -17.85 -2.52 -12.45
CA GLU A 82 -19.21 -3.01 -12.29
C GLU A 82 -19.64 -3.16 -10.84
N ARG A 83 -18.71 -3.44 -9.93
CA ARG A 83 -19.01 -3.70 -8.52
C ARG A 83 -18.01 -3.01 -7.60
N ARG A 84 -18.51 -2.44 -6.51
CA ARG A 84 -17.71 -1.97 -5.38
C ARG A 84 -17.58 -3.07 -4.34
N PHE A 85 -16.41 -3.10 -3.70
CA PHE A 85 -16.10 -3.95 -2.54
C PHE A 85 -15.70 -3.07 -1.38
N ASP A 86 -16.00 -3.45 -0.17
CA ASP A 86 -15.65 -2.69 1.02
C ASP A 86 -14.12 -2.63 1.23
N ALA A 87 -13.45 -3.77 1.02
CA ALA A 87 -12.00 -3.89 1.02
C ALA A 87 -11.49 -4.53 -0.28
N VAL A 88 -10.45 -3.95 -0.89
CA VAL A 88 -9.81 -4.44 -2.12
C VAL A 88 -8.32 -4.61 -1.89
N ASP A 89 -7.78 -5.74 -2.32
CA ASP A 89 -6.34 -6.02 -2.31
C ASP A 89 -5.79 -6.14 -3.73
N ILE A 90 -4.85 -5.25 -4.06
CA ILE A 90 -4.11 -5.21 -5.33
C ILE A 90 -2.69 -5.68 -5.07
N ASP A 91 -2.40 -6.93 -5.42
CA ASP A 91 -1.08 -7.57 -5.24
C ASP A 91 -0.54 -8.16 -6.56
N PRO A 92 -0.21 -7.32 -7.56
CA PRO A 92 0.31 -7.77 -8.83
C PRO A 92 1.77 -8.22 -8.74
N PHE A 93 2.21 -8.99 -9.73
CA PHE A 93 3.65 -9.10 -10.01
C PHE A 93 4.15 -7.78 -10.59
N GLY A 94 5.08 -7.11 -9.89
CA GLY A 94 5.69 -5.85 -10.31
C GLY A 94 4.94 -4.61 -9.81
N SER A 95 4.59 -3.73 -10.73
CA SER A 95 3.99 -2.43 -10.40
C SER A 95 2.47 -2.49 -10.25
N PRO A 96 1.91 -1.94 -9.17
CA PRO A 96 0.47 -1.76 -9.03
C PRO A 96 -0.08 -0.56 -9.83
N ALA A 97 0.77 0.31 -10.35
CA ALA A 97 0.37 1.57 -10.98
C ALA A 97 -0.76 1.43 -12.02
N PRO A 98 -0.77 0.42 -12.92
CA PRO A 98 -1.84 0.27 -13.89
C PRO A 98 -3.23 0.01 -13.29
N PHE A 99 -3.31 -0.45 -12.03
CA PHE A 99 -4.53 -0.91 -11.40
C PHE A 99 -5.16 0.11 -10.44
N ILE A 100 -4.39 1.12 -10.00
CA ILE A 100 -4.78 2.02 -8.91
C ILE A 100 -6.04 2.82 -9.24
N ASP A 101 -6.18 3.37 -10.44
CA ASP A 101 -7.38 4.11 -10.84
C ASP A 101 -8.67 3.28 -10.66
N SER A 102 -8.68 2.06 -11.19
CA SER A 102 -9.82 1.16 -11.06
C SER A 102 -10.03 0.72 -9.62
N ALA A 103 -8.95 0.46 -8.88
CA ALA A 103 -9.00 0.07 -7.48
C ALA A 103 -9.63 1.16 -6.61
N VAL A 104 -9.23 2.42 -6.77
CA VAL A 104 -9.82 3.57 -6.05
C VAL A 104 -11.31 3.67 -6.32
N ARG A 105 -11.75 3.49 -7.56
CA ARG A 105 -13.17 3.59 -7.94
C ARG A 105 -14.00 2.44 -7.37
N GLY A 106 -13.46 1.22 -7.41
CA GLY A 106 -14.15 -0.01 -6.97
C GLY A 106 -14.03 -0.31 -5.47
N THR A 107 -13.27 0.48 -4.70
CA THR A 107 -13.12 0.29 -3.25
C THR A 107 -14.07 1.18 -2.47
N GLY A 108 -14.73 0.62 -1.48
CA GLY A 108 -15.55 1.34 -0.50
C GLY A 108 -14.69 2.04 0.55
N ARG A 109 -14.13 1.27 1.49
CA ARG A 109 -13.39 1.80 2.66
C ARG A 109 -11.90 1.52 2.64
N PHE A 110 -11.46 0.29 2.41
CA PHE A 110 -10.07 -0.10 2.62
C PHE A 110 -9.42 -0.57 1.33
N LEU A 111 -8.31 0.04 0.96
CA LEU A 111 -7.51 -0.40 -0.18
C LEU A 111 -6.13 -0.84 0.32
N MET A 112 -5.73 -2.03 -0.07
CA MET A 112 -4.43 -2.62 0.20
C MET A 112 -3.67 -2.75 -1.11
N VAL A 113 -2.42 -2.32 -1.12
CA VAL A 113 -1.60 -2.30 -2.34
C VAL A 113 -0.21 -2.86 -2.05
N THR A 114 0.23 -3.82 -2.88
CA THR A 114 1.62 -4.29 -2.89
C THR A 114 2.33 -3.82 -4.15
N ALA A 115 3.54 -3.34 -4.03
CA ALA A 115 4.46 -3.10 -5.13
C ALA A 115 5.72 -3.95 -4.94
N THR A 116 6.07 -4.75 -5.95
CA THR A 116 7.30 -5.54 -5.95
C THR A 116 8.34 -5.01 -6.94
N ASP A 117 8.02 -3.92 -7.66
CA ASP A 117 8.98 -3.19 -8.51
C ASP A 117 9.76 -2.14 -7.70
N THR A 118 10.43 -2.59 -6.64
CA THR A 118 11.15 -1.72 -5.71
C THR A 118 12.30 -0.96 -6.38
N ALA A 119 12.95 -1.49 -7.39
CA ALA A 119 14.05 -0.81 -8.10
C ALA A 119 13.60 0.52 -8.76
N PRO A 120 12.45 0.61 -9.46
CA PRO A 120 11.86 1.88 -9.87
C PRO A 120 11.43 2.78 -8.70
N LEU A 121 10.75 2.23 -7.70
CA LEU A 121 10.24 3.02 -6.56
C LEU A 121 11.36 3.60 -5.71
N CYS A 122 12.41 2.83 -5.44
CA CYS A 122 13.52 3.20 -4.56
C CYS A 122 14.69 3.88 -5.31
N GLY A 123 14.51 4.27 -6.57
CA GLY A 123 15.44 5.12 -7.31
C GLY A 123 16.60 4.42 -8.03
N ALA A 124 16.78 3.09 -7.93
CA ALA A 124 17.78 2.37 -8.69
C ALA A 124 17.52 2.44 -10.21
N HIS A 125 16.25 2.54 -10.61
CA HIS A 125 15.81 2.69 -12.00
C HIS A 125 14.97 3.96 -12.19
N GLN A 126 15.55 5.14 -12.01
CA GLN A 126 14.87 6.44 -12.00
C GLN A 126 13.93 6.68 -13.20
N ARG A 127 14.38 6.38 -14.42
CA ARG A 127 13.55 6.57 -15.63
C ARG A 127 12.28 5.73 -15.59
N ALA A 128 12.33 4.51 -15.05
CA ALA A 128 11.16 3.66 -14.88
C ALA A 128 10.27 4.16 -13.74
N GLY A 129 10.84 4.65 -12.64
CA GLY A 129 10.12 5.31 -11.54
C GLY A 129 9.34 6.52 -12.04
N THR A 130 10.00 7.40 -12.80
CA THR A 130 9.35 8.57 -13.39
C THR A 130 8.18 8.18 -14.29
N ARG A 131 8.35 7.20 -15.19
CA ARG A 131 7.26 6.80 -16.10
C ARG A 131 6.08 6.13 -15.39
N ARG A 132 6.33 5.36 -14.31
CA ARG A 132 5.29 4.58 -13.61
C ARG A 132 4.59 5.39 -12.53
N TYR A 133 5.36 6.16 -11.78
CA TYR A 133 4.89 6.85 -10.57
C TYR A 133 4.89 8.37 -10.69
N PHE A 134 5.35 8.92 -11.84
CA PHE A 134 5.47 10.36 -12.06
C PHE A 134 6.24 11.08 -10.94
N ALA A 135 7.27 10.42 -10.41
CA ALA A 135 8.11 10.93 -9.35
C ALA A 135 9.59 10.75 -9.70
N ARG A 136 10.44 11.57 -9.12
CA ARG A 136 11.89 11.39 -9.11
C ARG A 136 12.27 10.73 -7.78
N PRO A 137 12.41 9.40 -7.73
CA PRO A 137 12.79 8.72 -6.50
C PRO A 137 14.26 9.00 -6.14
N ALA A 138 14.57 9.07 -4.85
CA ALA A 138 15.93 9.19 -4.35
C ALA A 138 16.54 7.81 -4.14
N ASN A 139 17.77 7.61 -4.66
CA ASN A 139 18.58 6.42 -4.40
C ASN A 139 19.62 6.75 -3.31
N ASN A 140 19.20 6.78 -2.07
CA ASN A 140 20.01 7.09 -0.90
C ASN A 140 19.73 6.08 0.23
N GLU A 141 20.28 6.30 1.41
CA GLU A 141 20.08 5.42 2.58
C GLU A 141 18.62 5.25 2.99
N PHE A 142 17.73 6.23 2.67
CA PHE A 142 16.29 6.20 2.95
C PHE A 142 15.45 5.74 1.75
N HIS A 143 16.08 5.19 0.72
CA HIS A 143 15.40 4.83 -0.54
C HIS A 143 14.17 3.94 -0.36
N THR A 144 14.15 3.10 0.67
CA THR A 144 13.04 2.18 0.95
C THR A 144 11.81 2.94 1.43
N GLU A 145 11.97 3.86 2.38
CA GLU A 145 10.90 4.74 2.85
C GLU A 145 10.46 5.72 1.76
N THR A 146 11.41 6.30 1.06
CA THR A 146 11.14 7.16 -0.10
C THR A 146 10.32 6.43 -1.16
N GLY A 147 10.57 5.13 -1.38
CA GLY A 147 9.79 4.29 -2.28
C GLY A 147 8.35 4.11 -1.82
N LEU A 148 8.13 3.86 -0.53
CA LEU A 148 6.79 3.77 0.06
C LEU A 148 6.04 5.12 -0.09
N ARG A 149 6.68 6.23 0.26
CA ARG A 149 6.12 7.58 0.15
C ARG A 149 5.83 7.98 -1.30
N THR A 150 6.65 7.52 -2.25
CA THR A 150 6.40 7.67 -3.70
C THR A 150 5.13 6.92 -4.13
N LEU A 151 4.96 5.68 -3.67
CA LEU A 151 3.75 4.89 -3.96
C LEU A 151 2.51 5.57 -3.41
N LEU A 152 2.55 6.04 -2.15
CA LEU A 152 1.42 6.74 -1.53
C LEU A 152 1.08 8.05 -2.26
N ALA A 153 2.07 8.86 -2.65
CA ALA A 153 1.85 10.08 -3.43
C ALA A 153 1.19 9.79 -4.78
N PHE A 154 1.62 8.71 -5.45
CA PHE A 154 0.98 8.26 -6.68
C PHE A 154 -0.47 7.87 -6.44
N ILE A 155 -0.77 7.10 -5.39
CA ILE A 155 -2.12 6.70 -5.02
C ILE A 155 -3.01 7.93 -4.72
N VAL A 156 -2.49 8.91 -3.96
CA VAL A 156 -3.23 10.17 -3.70
C VAL A 156 -3.65 10.84 -4.99
N ARG A 157 -2.73 10.99 -5.94
CA ARG A 157 -3.02 11.65 -7.24
C ARG A 157 -4.11 10.94 -8.04
N GLU A 158 -4.17 9.61 -7.94
CA GLU A 158 -5.23 8.82 -8.56
C GLU A 158 -6.56 8.93 -7.79
N THR A 159 -6.51 9.13 -6.48
CA THR A 159 -7.66 9.14 -5.58
C THR A 159 -8.39 10.48 -5.58
N VAL A 160 -7.65 11.59 -5.54
CA VAL A 160 -8.23 12.94 -5.41
C VAL A 160 -9.06 13.38 -6.63
N LYS A 161 -8.84 12.77 -7.79
CA LYS A 161 -9.67 12.98 -9.00
C LYS A 161 -11.15 12.63 -8.79
N TYR A 162 -11.45 11.87 -7.74
CA TYR A 162 -12.79 11.39 -7.39
C TYR A 162 -13.29 12.00 -6.08
N ASP A 163 -12.77 13.15 -5.68
CA ASP A 163 -13.06 13.80 -4.40
C ASP A 163 -12.91 12.83 -3.22
N ARG A 164 -11.83 12.05 -3.24
CA ARG A 164 -11.48 11.12 -2.16
C ARG A 164 -10.06 11.37 -1.68
N GLY A 165 -9.84 11.21 -0.37
CA GLY A 165 -8.52 11.22 0.23
C GLY A 165 -8.07 9.83 0.66
N ILE A 166 -6.85 9.72 1.16
CA ILE A 166 -6.34 8.51 1.81
C ILE A 166 -5.92 8.80 3.25
N GLU A 167 -6.07 7.80 4.10
CA GLU A 167 -5.51 7.75 5.45
C GLU A 167 -4.69 6.47 5.57
N PRO A 168 -3.34 6.55 5.54
CA PRO A 168 -2.49 5.39 5.77
C PRO A 168 -2.73 4.82 7.17
N LEU A 169 -2.88 3.49 7.26
CA LEU A 169 -3.23 2.79 8.50
C LEU A 169 -2.12 1.84 8.95
N PHE A 170 -1.51 1.12 8.01
CA PHE A 170 -0.44 0.16 8.25
C PHE A 170 0.37 0.02 6.96
N CYS A 171 1.44 0.80 6.83
CA CYS A 171 2.27 0.85 5.65
C CYS A 171 3.72 0.54 6.01
N TYR A 172 4.36 -0.32 5.24
CA TYR A 172 5.75 -0.73 5.46
C TYR A 172 6.43 -1.17 4.17
N ALA A 173 7.73 -1.16 4.20
CA ALA A 173 8.55 -1.73 3.15
C ALA A 173 9.49 -2.78 3.74
N ARG A 174 9.68 -3.87 3.03
CA ARG A 174 10.56 -4.95 3.46
C ARG A 174 11.16 -5.68 2.26
N GLU A 175 12.49 -5.85 2.28
CA GLU A 175 13.24 -6.58 1.26
C GLU A 175 12.88 -6.17 -0.19
N HIS A 176 11.97 -6.88 -0.84
CA HIS A 176 11.64 -6.70 -2.25
C HIS A 176 10.20 -6.25 -2.47
N PHE A 177 9.50 -5.76 -1.44
CA PHE A 177 8.16 -5.22 -1.63
C PHE A 177 7.88 -4.03 -0.72
N VAL A 178 6.97 -3.21 -1.19
CA VAL A 178 6.33 -2.14 -0.44
C VAL A 178 4.87 -2.53 -0.26
N ARG A 179 4.36 -2.40 0.96
CA ARG A 179 2.97 -2.71 1.29
C ARG A 179 2.30 -1.51 1.94
N ALA A 180 1.16 -1.09 1.40
CA ALA A 180 0.35 -0.02 1.93
C ALA A 180 -1.08 -0.51 2.20
N HIS A 181 -1.58 -0.27 3.42
CA HIS A 181 -2.96 -0.45 3.80
C HIS A 181 -3.49 0.91 4.23
N PHE A 182 -4.56 1.36 3.63
CA PHE A 182 -5.11 2.68 3.91
C PHE A 182 -6.64 2.71 3.78
N ARG A 183 -7.23 3.67 4.45
CA ARG A 183 -8.65 3.99 4.33
C ARG A 183 -8.83 5.04 3.24
N LEU A 184 -9.84 4.86 2.42
CA LEU A 184 -10.32 5.88 1.49
C LEU A 184 -11.38 6.73 2.19
N THR A 185 -11.17 8.03 2.22
CA THR A 185 -12.12 9.02 2.77
C THR A 185 -12.85 9.74 1.64
N HIS A 186 -14.02 10.31 1.91
CA HIS A 186 -14.87 10.92 0.91
C HIS A 186 -15.00 12.44 1.11
N GLY A 187 -15.21 13.14 0.00
CA GLY A 187 -15.49 14.57 -0.07
C GLY A 187 -14.25 15.41 -0.41
N ALA A 188 -14.48 16.54 -1.08
CA ALA A 188 -13.45 17.46 -1.56
C ALA A 188 -12.48 17.89 -0.43
N ALA A 189 -13.00 18.19 0.77
CA ALA A 189 -12.15 18.54 1.91
C ALA A 189 -11.20 17.41 2.34
N ALA A 190 -11.57 16.13 2.14
CA ALA A 190 -10.68 14.99 2.40
C ALA A 190 -9.61 14.87 1.30
N ALA A 191 -10.00 15.11 0.04
CA ALA A 191 -9.08 15.17 -1.08
C ALA A 191 -8.06 16.30 -0.91
N ASP A 192 -8.51 17.50 -0.54
CA ASP A 192 -7.64 18.68 -0.30
C ASP A 192 -6.64 18.41 0.83
N ARG A 193 -7.07 17.80 1.93
CA ARG A 193 -6.15 17.40 3.01
C ARG A 193 -5.10 16.39 2.53
N ALA A 194 -5.47 15.46 1.67
CA ALA A 194 -4.52 14.50 1.11
C ALA A 194 -3.53 15.16 0.16
N VAL A 195 -3.98 16.09 -0.70
CA VAL A 195 -3.10 16.90 -1.56
C VAL A 195 -2.14 17.74 -0.74
N GLY A 196 -2.60 18.34 0.36
CA GLY A 196 -1.78 19.15 1.28
C GLY A 196 -0.66 18.36 1.98
N ARG A 197 -0.66 17.02 1.87
CA ARG A 197 0.41 16.12 2.37
C ARG A 197 1.37 15.66 1.28
N ILE A 198 1.21 16.13 0.05
CA ILE A 198 2.14 15.87 -1.05
C ILE A 198 3.25 16.92 -1.04
N GLY A 199 4.47 16.49 -1.27
CA GLY A 199 5.61 17.41 -1.32
C GLY A 199 6.90 16.75 -1.79
N TYR A 200 8.01 17.33 -1.39
CA TYR A 200 9.36 16.94 -1.80
C TYR A 200 10.29 16.88 -0.60
N VAL A 201 11.21 15.95 -0.62
CA VAL A 201 12.38 15.94 0.26
C VAL A 201 13.58 16.36 -0.59
N PHE A 202 14.24 17.43 -0.17
CA PHE A 202 15.46 17.92 -0.79
C PHE A 202 16.68 17.33 -0.08
N VAL A 203 17.64 16.87 -0.84
CA VAL A 203 18.89 16.32 -0.31
C VAL A 203 20.05 17.15 -0.83
N CYS A 204 20.88 17.65 0.07
CA CYS A 204 22.07 18.37 -0.28
C CYS A 204 23.10 17.46 -0.96
N THR A 205 23.64 17.88 -2.09
CA THR A 205 24.65 17.11 -2.83
C THR A 205 26.03 17.13 -2.17
N CYS A 206 26.27 18.01 -1.18
CA CYS A 206 27.54 18.20 -0.54
C CYS A 206 27.61 17.57 0.87
N CYS A 207 26.66 17.89 1.76
CA CYS A 207 26.68 17.46 3.16
C CYS A 207 25.56 16.48 3.54
N GLN A 208 24.71 16.10 2.58
CA GLN A 208 23.55 15.19 2.77
C GLN A 208 22.44 15.75 3.69
N GLU A 209 22.51 17.05 4.06
CA GLU A 209 21.45 17.72 4.81
C GLU A 209 20.12 17.67 4.05
N ARG A 210 19.01 17.66 4.77
CA ARG A 210 17.67 17.48 4.21
C ARG A 210 16.77 18.63 4.56
N ALA A 211 15.83 18.89 3.66
CA ALA A 211 14.74 19.83 3.90
C ALA A 211 13.48 19.31 3.23
N GLU A 212 12.33 19.54 3.84
CA GLU A 212 11.03 19.20 3.29
C GLU A 212 10.34 20.44 2.70
N GLN A 213 9.52 20.22 1.69
CA GLN A 213 8.65 21.23 1.13
C GLN A 213 7.33 20.57 0.74
N THR A 214 6.23 21.05 1.30
CA THR A 214 4.88 20.69 0.84
C THR A 214 4.54 21.44 -0.44
N GLY A 215 3.67 20.85 -1.25
CA GLY A 215 3.21 21.44 -2.49
C GLY A 215 3.55 20.60 -3.74
N LEU A 216 2.95 21.00 -4.86
CA LEU A 216 3.02 20.23 -6.11
C LEU A 216 4.23 20.59 -7.00
N ILE A 217 4.87 21.72 -6.76
CA ILE A 217 5.98 22.23 -7.55
C ILE A 217 7.19 22.45 -6.63
N PRO A 218 8.31 21.74 -6.87
CA PRO A 218 9.51 21.95 -6.07
C PRO A 218 10.17 23.30 -6.42
N GLU A 219 10.57 24.03 -5.40
CA GLU A 219 11.34 25.26 -5.55
C GLU A 219 12.84 24.94 -5.60
N SER A 220 13.60 25.77 -6.31
CA SER A 220 15.07 25.67 -6.27
C SER A 220 15.58 26.15 -4.91
N ARG A 221 16.40 25.35 -4.23
CA ARG A 221 16.96 25.74 -2.93
C ARG A 221 18.41 25.32 -2.74
N HIS A 222 19.07 26.05 -1.86
CA HIS A 222 20.42 25.76 -1.41
C HIS A 222 20.40 25.27 0.05
N CYS A 223 21.37 24.50 0.41
CA CYS A 223 21.54 23.98 1.76
C CYS A 223 21.88 25.11 2.74
N GLU A 224 21.13 25.21 3.82
CA GLU A 224 21.36 26.21 4.86
C GLU A 224 22.67 25.94 5.63
N ALA A 225 23.10 24.68 5.74
CA ALA A 225 24.30 24.30 6.48
C ALA A 225 25.59 24.53 5.69
N CYS A 226 25.62 24.32 4.35
CA CYS A 226 26.87 24.40 3.58
C CYS A 226 26.78 25.23 2.30
N GLY A 227 25.62 25.81 1.98
CA GLY A 227 25.41 26.60 0.77
C GLY A 227 25.34 25.75 -0.53
N GLY A 228 25.52 24.43 -0.47
CA GLY A 228 25.52 23.56 -1.61
C GLY A 228 24.12 23.40 -2.27
N PRO A 229 24.06 22.96 -3.54
CA PRO A 229 22.79 22.76 -4.22
C PRO A 229 22.04 21.56 -3.63
N MET A 230 20.71 21.70 -3.51
CA MET A 230 19.83 20.62 -3.06
C MET A 230 19.00 20.06 -4.22
N LEU A 231 18.87 18.75 -4.29
CA LEU A 231 18.09 18.06 -5.32
C LEU A 231 16.77 17.54 -4.74
N PRO A 232 15.61 17.85 -5.39
CA PRO A 232 14.32 17.35 -4.97
C PRO A 232 14.14 15.87 -5.30
N ALA A 233 13.63 15.11 -4.35
CA ALA A 233 13.04 13.79 -4.53
C ALA A 233 11.53 13.91 -4.33
N GLY A 234 10.73 13.36 -5.22
CA GLY A 234 9.28 13.43 -5.14
C GLY A 234 8.57 13.54 -6.48
N PRO A 235 7.27 13.81 -6.49
CA PRO A 235 6.45 14.07 -5.29
C PRO A 235 6.33 12.85 -4.37
N LEU A 236 6.29 13.09 -3.07
CA LEU A 236 6.23 12.12 -1.98
C LEU A 236 5.03 12.42 -1.06
N TRP A 237 4.52 11.40 -0.41
CA TRP A 237 3.63 11.56 0.73
C TRP A 237 4.44 11.97 1.97
N LEU A 238 4.18 13.17 2.52
CA LEU A 238 4.86 13.70 3.70
C LEU A 238 4.06 13.51 5.00
N GLY A 239 2.87 12.92 4.92
CA GLY A 239 2.06 12.59 6.09
C GLY A 239 2.52 11.32 6.81
N GLY A 240 1.86 11.00 7.93
CA GLY A 240 2.08 9.76 8.68
C GLY A 240 1.85 8.51 7.81
N LEU A 241 2.54 7.44 8.15
CA LEU A 241 2.47 6.14 7.46
C LEU A 241 1.60 5.13 8.22
N GLN A 242 1.30 5.44 9.49
CA GLN A 242 0.60 4.55 10.41
C GLN A 242 -0.58 5.27 11.07
N ASP A 243 -1.58 4.48 11.47
CA ASP A 243 -2.59 4.90 12.43
C ASP A 243 -2.29 4.25 13.78
N PRO A 244 -1.99 5.01 14.85
CA PRO A 244 -1.61 4.46 16.14
C PRO A 244 -2.68 3.57 16.77
N ALA A 245 -3.97 3.83 16.51
CA ALA A 245 -5.06 3.02 17.03
C ALA A 245 -5.12 1.66 16.31
N VAL A 246 -4.90 1.65 14.99
CA VAL A 246 -4.82 0.41 14.20
C VAL A 246 -3.61 -0.42 14.60
N ILE A 247 -2.43 0.18 14.74
CA ILE A 247 -1.22 -0.53 15.18
C ILE A 247 -1.42 -1.13 16.57
N ARG A 248 -2.03 -0.41 17.51
CA ARG A 248 -2.37 -0.92 18.84
C ARG A 248 -3.33 -2.10 18.77
N GLY A 249 -4.43 -1.97 18.02
CA GLY A 249 -5.38 -3.07 17.84
C GLY A 249 -4.75 -4.32 17.21
N MET A 250 -3.80 -4.14 16.26
CA MET A 250 -3.05 -5.26 15.69
C MET A 250 -2.11 -5.91 16.70
N LYS A 251 -1.45 -5.14 17.60
CA LYS A 251 -0.62 -5.68 18.68
C LYS A 251 -1.47 -6.49 19.67
N GLU A 252 -2.64 -6.02 20.02
CA GLU A 252 -3.58 -6.69 20.93
C GLU A 252 -4.15 -7.99 20.35
N ALA A 253 -4.46 -8.00 19.05
CA ALA A 253 -5.02 -9.18 18.39
C ALA A 253 -3.98 -10.26 18.05
N LEU A 254 -2.71 -9.88 17.82
CA LEU A 254 -1.66 -10.79 17.34
C LEU A 254 -1.44 -12.04 18.20
N PRO A 255 -1.44 -11.99 19.54
CA PRO A 255 -1.22 -13.17 20.38
C PRO A 255 -2.30 -14.26 20.24
N GLU A 256 -3.52 -13.88 19.89
CA GLU A 256 -4.64 -14.79 19.73
C GLU A 256 -4.65 -15.49 18.35
N MET A 257 -3.78 -15.05 17.42
CA MET A 257 -3.73 -15.57 16.06
C MET A 257 -2.61 -16.58 15.85
N LYS A 258 -2.90 -17.65 15.10
CA LYS A 258 -1.91 -18.67 14.73
C LYS A 258 -1.20 -18.28 13.42
N LEU A 259 -0.36 -17.25 13.47
CA LEU A 259 0.38 -16.76 12.31
C LEU A 259 1.82 -17.29 12.33
N ASN A 260 2.28 -17.82 11.19
CA ASN A 260 3.65 -18.35 11.08
C ASN A 260 4.71 -17.27 11.26
N THR A 261 4.40 -16.01 10.92
CA THR A 261 5.33 -14.88 11.05
C THR A 261 5.03 -13.99 12.27
N ALA A 262 4.28 -14.47 13.26
CA ALA A 262 3.85 -13.69 14.43
C ALA A 262 4.99 -12.94 15.11
N ARG A 263 6.15 -13.60 15.32
CA ARG A 263 7.34 -12.95 15.91
C ARG A 263 7.85 -11.77 15.07
N HIS A 264 7.90 -11.91 13.75
CA HIS A 264 8.33 -10.85 12.86
C HIS A 264 7.30 -9.71 12.78
N LEU A 265 6.00 -10.05 12.83
CA LEU A 265 4.94 -9.05 12.91
C LEU A 265 4.99 -8.28 14.23
N ALA A 266 5.22 -8.93 15.36
CA ALA A 266 5.39 -8.25 16.65
C ALA A 266 6.52 -7.21 16.57
N THR A 267 7.72 -7.62 16.10
CA THR A 267 8.85 -6.69 15.93
C THR A 267 8.50 -5.54 14.96
N LEU A 268 7.84 -5.83 13.84
CA LEU A 268 7.43 -4.80 12.88
C LEU A 268 6.45 -3.81 13.52
N LEU A 269 5.43 -4.30 14.22
CA LEU A 269 4.44 -3.45 14.88
C LEU A 269 5.04 -2.62 16.03
N ASP A 270 6.07 -3.13 16.71
CA ASP A 270 6.79 -2.38 17.72
C ASP A 270 7.55 -1.20 17.09
N LEU A 271 8.31 -1.45 16.03
CA LEU A 271 9.01 -0.40 15.28
C LEU A 271 8.05 0.65 14.73
N LEU A 272 6.94 0.23 14.10
CA LEU A 272 5.95 1.16 13.55
C LEU A 272 5.19 1.94 14.63
N GLY A 273 5.05 1.38 15.83
CA GLY A 273 4.43 2.08 16.96
C GLY A 273 5.34 3.12 17.61
N GLU A 274 6.65 3.05 17.37
CA GLU A 274 7.66 4.00 17.84
C GLU A 274 7.97 5.10 16.82
N GLU A 275 7.48 4.97 15.57
CA GLU A 275 7.65 6.01 14.55
C GLU A 275 7.02 7.32 15.04
N LEU A 276 7.88 8.30 15.33
CA LEU A 276 7.46 9.65 15.67
C LEU A 276 6.78 10.29 14.45
N PRO A 277 5.68 11.04 14.65
CA PRO A 277 5.18 11.88 13.57
C PRO A 277 6.33 12.79 13.13
N THR A 278 6.56 12.86 11.81
CA THR A 278 7.49 13.83 11.23
C THR A 278 7.09 15.22 11.72
N SER A 279 7.95 15.81 12.55
CA SER A 279 7.82 17.17 13.10
C SER A 279 7.99 18.20 12.02
#